data_0c75350fa5d2a8759ff005776e13a743
#
_entry.id   0c75350fa5d2a8759ff005776e13a743
#
_cell.length_a   1.000
_cell.length_b   1.000
_cell.length_c   1.000
_cell.angle_alpha   90.00
_cell.angle_beta   90.00
_cell.angle_gamma   90.00
#
_symmetry.space_group_name_H-M   'P 1'
#
loop_
_entity.id
_entity.type
_entity.pdbx_description
1 polymer ?
#
loop_
_entity_poly.entity_id
_entity_poly.type
_entity_poly.pdbx_seq_one_letter_code
_entity_poly.pdbx_strand_id
1 'polypeptide(L)'
;MPPPAEVDEYDHLWGATVVKPVSDAAVRPDPEPDSDTTSAPVGVPELPPLPTGTGDLPGDHDGETISFEQAQALRGESAGAPAAAPLERPTVAHGSIVLSTGREVELDRSVVIGRRPRAVRVTGGILPHLIAVDSPQQDISRSHVEIRTEGDTVLVVDLDTTNGTVLIREGAPPVRLHPGEPTIVIDGDIVDLGDDITVTFRGIG
;
A
#
# COMPACT_ATOMS: atom_id res chain seq x y z
N MET A 1 -13.78 -19.13 59.73
CA MET A 1 -14.26 -17.83 59.26
C MET A 1 -13.22 -17.29 58.30
N PRO A 2 -13.47 -17.29 57.00
CA PRO A 2 -12.53 -16.77 56.03
C PRO A 2 -12.54 -15.24 56.09
N PRO A 3 -11.40 -14.55 55.81
CA PRO A 3 -11.35 -13.08 55.82
C PRO A 3 -12.16 -12.52 54.63
N PRO A 4 -12.71 -11.28 54.77
CA PRO A 4 -13.42 -10.65 53.69
C PRO A 4 -12.45 -10.33 52.56
N ALA A 5 -12.90 -10.57 51.31
CA ALA A 5 -12.16 -10.19 50.10
C ALA A 5 -11.98 -8.67 50.07
N GLU A 6 -10.72 -8.21 49.99
CA GLU A 6 -10.40 -6.82 49.75
C GLU A 6 -10.94 -6.47 48.34
N VAL A 7 -11.91 -5.54 48.33
CA VAL A 7 -12.40 -4.93 47.10
C VAL A 7 -11.29 -4.04 46.60
N ASP A 8 -10.66 -4.43 45.45
CA ASP A 8 -9.62 -3.67 44.81
C ASP A 8 -10.14 -2.27 44.46
N GLU A 9 -9.37 -1.26 44.84
CA GLU A 9 -9.65 0.17 44.60
C GLU A 9 -9.76 0.51 43.11
N TYR A 10 -9.38 -0.44 42.23
CA TYR A 10 -9.50 -0.36 40.78
C TYR A 10 -10.93 -0.51 40.23
N ASP A 11 -11.82 -1.18 40.95
CA ASP A 11 -13.20 -1.42 40.51
C ASP A 11 -14.06 -0.14 40.48
N HIS A 12 -13.66 0.88 41.21
CA HIS A 12 -14.37 2.16 41.24
C HIS A 12 -14.10 3.06 40.02
N LEU A 13 -13.01 2.84 39.31
CA LEU A 13 -12.60 3.67 38.17
C LEU A 13 -13.05 3.14 36.81
N TRP A 14 -13.27 1.83 36.68
CA TRP A 14 -13.49 1.21 35.37
C TRP A 14 -14.71 0.30 35.27
N GLY A 15 -15.49 0.14 36.34
CA GLY A 15 -16.66 -0.76 36.36
C GLY A 15 -16.29 -2.23 36.32
N ALA A 16 -17.07 -3.08 36.96
CA ALA A 16 -16.85 -4.52 36.98
C ALA A 16 -16.92 -5.13 35.58
N THR A 17 -15.85 -5.79 35.11
CA THR A 17 -15.85 -6.54 33.87
C THR A 17 -16.69 -7.82 34.05
N VAL A 18 -17.92 -7.83 33.51
CA VAL A 18 -18.78 -9.02 33.50
C VAL A 18 -18.36 -9.94 32.38
N VAL A 19 -17.68 -11.02 32.74
CA VAL A 19 -17.39 -12.11 31.79
C VAL A 19 -18.67 -12.91 31.57
N LYS A 20 -19.33 -12.76 30.41
CA LYS A 20 -20.42 -13.63 30.00
C LYS A 20 -19.86 -14.94 29.43
N PRO A 21 -20.38 -16.13 29.87
CA PRO A 21 -19.94 -17.39 29.26
C PRO A 21 -20.34 -17.43 27.78
N VAL A 22 -19.43 -17.94 26.95
CA VAL A 22 -19.55 -18.00 25.47
C VAL A 22 -20.76 -18.84 25.02
N SER A 23 -21.29 -19.71 25.88
CA SER A 23 -22.48 -20.55 25.60
C SER A 23 -23.76 -19.74 25.37
N ASP A 24 -23.82 -18.48 25.82
CA ASP A 24 -25.01 -17.64 25.68
C ASP A 24 -25.02 -16.78 24.40
N ALA A 25 -23.94 -16.81 23.64
CA ALA A 25 -23.80 -16.02 22.42
C ALA A 25 -24.12 -16.78 21.13
N ALA A 26 -24.44 -18.08 21.19
CA ALA A 26 -24.54 -18.97 20.03
C ALA A 26 -25.94 -19.51 19.76
N VAL A 27 -27.00 -19.00 20.39
CA VAL A 27 -28.37 -19.41 20.04
C VAL A 27 -28.84 -18.51 18.89
N ARG A 28 -28.62 -18.95 17.66
CA ARG A 28 -29.46 -18.53 16.54
C ARG A 28 -30.80 -19.22 16.71
N PRO A 29 -31.93 -18.51 16.74
CA PRO A 29 -33.22 -19.18 16.61
C PRO A 29 -33.29 -19.81 15.21
N ASP A 30 -33.54 -21.10 15.14
CA ASP A 30 -33.88 -21.78 13.91
C ASP A 30 -35.12 -21.11 13.31
N PRO A 31 -35.11 -20.81 11.97
CA PRO A 31 -36.33 -20.34 11.33
C PRO A 31 -37.36 -21.49 11.35
N GLU A 32 -38.48 -21.20 11.98
CA GLU A 32 -39.67 -22.06 11.93
C GLU A 32 -40.07 -22.26 10.45
N PRO A 33 -40.51 -23.49 10.05
CA PRO A 33 -40.98 -23.70 8.70
C PRO A 33 -42.40 -23.16 8.58
N ASP A 34 -42.53 -21.91 8.12
CA ASP A 34 -43.81 -21.39 7.65
C ASP A 34 -44.18 -22.06 6.34
N SER A 35 -45.19 -22.90 6.44
CA SER A 35 -45.93 -23.48 5.34
C SER A 35 -46.75 -22.37 4.65
N ASP A 36 -46.91 -22.54 3.33
CA ASP A 36 -47.80 -21.83 2.45
C ASP A 36 -47.45 -20.39 2.05
N THR A 37 -46.68 -20.30 0.97
CA THR A 37 -47.00 -19.32 -0.05
C THR A 37 -46.60 -19.86 -1.43
N THR A 38 -47.60 -20.25 -2.19
CA THR A 38 -47.57 -20.41 -3.63
C THR A 38 -46.89 -19.18 -4.26
N SER A 39 -45.66 -19.33 -4.61
CA SER A 39 -44.89 -18.28 -5.34
C SER A 39 -44.82 -18.70 -6.80
N ALA A 40 -45.51 -17.94 -7.64
CA ALA A 40 -45.40 -18.00 -9.07
C ALA A 40 -43.91 -17.88 -9.52
N PRO A 41 -43.52 -18.48 -10.63
CA PRO A 41 -42.15 -18.40 -11.10
C PRO A 41 -41.84 -16.96 -11.47
N VAL A 42 -40.90 -16.37 -10.75
CA VAL A 42 -40.28 -15.12 -11.13
C VAL A 42 -39.54 -15.34 -12.46
N GLY A 43 -40.05 -14.73 -13.52
CA GLY A 43 -39.45 -14.79 -14.84
C GLY A 43 -38.00 -14.31 -14.77
N VAL A 44 -37.11 -15.22 -15.12
CA VAL A 44 -35.72 -14.89 -15.42
C VAL A 44 -35.77 -13.86 -16.55
N PRO A 45 -35.16 -12.67 -16.44
CA PRO A 45 -35.08 -11.77 -17.58
C PRO A 45 -34.31 -12.49 -18.67
N GLU A 46 -35.01 -12.76 -19.78
CA GLU A 46 -34.47 -13.32 -21.00
C GLU A 46 -33.40 -12.36 -21.52
N LEU A 47 -32.14 -12.80 -21.48
CA LEU A 47 -31.04 -12.11 -22.12
C LEU A 47 -31.37 -11.98 -23.60
N PRO A 48 -31.24 -10.80 -24.20
CA PRO A 48 -31.43 -10.63 -25.62
C PRO A 48 -30.48 -11.58 -26.38
N PRO A 49 -30.95 -12.23 -27.45
CA PRO A 49 -30.11 -13.13 -28.23
C PRO A 49 -28.91 -12.37 -28.78
N LEU A 50 -27.72 -12.91 -28.57
CA LEU A 50 -26.51 -12.45 -29.23
C LEU A 50 -26.79 -12.40 -30.73
N PRO A 51 -26.46 -11.29 -31.41
CA PRO A 51 -26.57 -11.25 -32.86
C PRO A 51 -25.60 -12.29 -33.46
N THR A 52 -26.15 -13.37 -34.00
CA THR A 52 -25.44 -14.25 -34.93
C THR A 52 -25.38 -13.52 -36.27
N GLY A 53 -24.66 -12.42 -36.26
CA GLY A 53 -24.26 -11.73 -37.50
C GLY A 53 -23.02 -12.43 -38.02
N THR A 54 -23.20 -13.35 -38.95
CA THR A 54 -22.18 -13.66 -39.94
C THR A 54 -22.02 -12.42 -40.80
N GLY A 55 -21.45 -11.36 -40.21
CA GLY A 55 -21.01 -10.16 -40.93
C GLY A 55 -19.53 -10.39 -41.20
N ASP A 56 -19.22 -10.60 -42.45
CA ASP A 56 -17.91 -10.44 -43.07
C ASP A 56 -17.36 -9.07 -42.65
N LEU A 57 -16.70 -9.02 -41.50
CA LEU A 57 -15.74 -7.97 -41.23
C LEU A 57 -14.47 -8.41 -41.96
N PRO A 58 -13.89 -7.57 -42.81
CA PRO A 58 -12.56 -7.79 -43.32
C PRO A 58 -11.60 -7.65 -42.11
N GLY A 59 -11.56 -8.67 -41.30
CA GLY A 59 -10.53 -8.90 -40.31
C GLY A 59 -9.41 -9.59 -41.07
N ASP A 60 -8.31 -8.89 -41.16
CA ASP A 60 -7.03 -9.29 -41.68
C ASP A 60 -6.44 -10.40 -40.79
N HIS A 61 -7.05 -11.58 -40.87
CA HIS A 61 -6.58 -12.80 -40.23
C HIS A 61 -6.48 -13.88 -41.32
N ASP A 62 -5.60 -13.65 -42.27
CA ASP A 62 -5.25 -14.62 -43.30
C ASP A 62 -4.44 -15.80 -42.75
N GLY A 63 -4.31 -15.89 -41.43
CA GLY A 63 -3.68 -17.07 -40.79
C GLY A 63 -2.23 -17.34 -41.22
N GLU A 64 -1.60 -16.42 -41.92
CA GLU A 64 -0.20 -16.55 -42.25
C GLU A 64 0.66 -16.36 -40.99
N THR A 65 1.13 -17.49 -40.50
CA THR A 65 2.17 -17.51 -39.48
C THR A 65 3.44 -16.95 -40.09
N ILE A 66 3.82 -15.73 -39.71
CA ILE A 66 5.07 -15.11 -40.14
C ILE A 66 6.20 -16.06 -39.76
N SER A 67 6.95 -16.53 -40.79
CA SER A 67 8.10 -17.40 -40.55
C SER A 67 9.15 -16.66 -39.71
N PHE A 68 9.92 -17.43 -38.94
CA PHE A 68 10.99 -16.84 -38.11
C PHE A 68 11.96 -15.99 -38.94
N GLU A 69 12.23 -16.35 -40.18
CA GLU A 69 13.07 -15.61 -41.13
C GLU A 69 12.42 -14.26 -41.53
N GLN A 70 11.11 -14.23 -41.74
CA GLN A 70 10.35 -13.01 -42.05
C GLN A 70 10.29 -12.05 -40.83
N ALA A 71 10.12 -12.61 -39.63
CA ALA A 71 10.18 -11.83 -38.40
C ALA A 71 11.59 -11.26 -38.15
N GLN A 72 12.62 -11.97 -38.58
CA GLN A 72 14.01 -11.52 -38.48
C GLN A 72 14.33 -10.43 -39.51
N ALA A 73 13.81 -10.54 -40.74
CA ALA A 73 13.95 -9.53 -41.77
C ALA A 73 13.27 -8.21 -41.39
N LEU A 74 12.07 -8.26 -40.85
CA LEU A 74 11.37 -7.09 -40.32
C LEU A 74 12.08 -6.41 -39.11
N ARG A 75 12.81 -7.19 -38.29
CA ARG A 75 13.69 -6.65 -37.26
C ARG A 75 14.97 -6.05 -37.84
N GLY A 76 15.47 -6.58 -38.95
CA GLY A 76 16.68 -6.09 -39.61
C GLY A 76 16.52 -4.70 -40.23
N GLU A 77 15.34 -4.36 -40.75
CA GLU A 77 15.06 -3.04 -41.31
C GLU A 77 14.79 -1.97 -40.25
N SER A 78 14.43 -2.38 -39.03
CA SER A 78 14.26 -1.47 -37.88
C SER A 78 15.57 -1.20 -37.14
N ALA A 79 16.69 -1.79 -37.56
CA ALA A 79 17.99 -1.60 -36.87
C ALA A 79 18.71 -0.29 -37.23
N GLY A 80 18.03 0.63 -37.90
CA GLY A 80 18.57 1.94 -38.25
C GLY A 80 18.10 3.12 -37.35
N ALA A 81 17.18 2.89 -36.45
CA ALA A 81 16.90 3.88 -35.39
C ALA A 81 17.92 3.65 -34.27
N PRO A 82 18.74 4.67 -33.88
CA PRO A 82 19.49 4.55 -32.65
C PRO A 82 18.48 4.20 -31.57
N ALA A 83 18.70 3.09 -30.85
CA ALA A 83 17.96 2.77 -29.66
C ALA A 83 17.92 4.07 -28.86
N ALA A 84 16.75 4.69 -28.78
CA ALA A 84 16.57 5.85 -27.92
C ALA A 84 16.97 5.34 -26.54
N ALA A 85 18.18 5.76 -26.12
CA ALA A 85 18.57 5.60 -24.74
C ALA A 85 17.37 6.08 -23.94
N PRO A 86 16.96 5.39 -22.87
CA PRO A 86 15.92 5.90 -22.01
C PRO A 86 16.28 7.35 -21.78
N LEU A 87 15.39 8.26 -22.18
CA LEU A 87 15.55 9.67 -21.85
C LEU A 87 15.51 9.68 -20.32
N GLU A 88 16.68 9.54 -19.72
CA GLU A 88 16.89 9.87 -18.32
C GLU A 88 16.49 11.33 -18.23
N ARG A 89 15.22 11.56 -17.86
CA ARG A 89 14.83 12.90 -17.47
C ARG A 89 15.75 13.20 -16.32
N PRO A 90 16.47 14.34 -16.33
CA PRO A 90 17.26 14.73 -15.19
C PRO A 90 16.30 14.77 -14.00
N THR A 91 16.33 13.75 -13.17
CA THR A 91 15.67 13.75 -11.89
C THR A 91 16.48 14.69 -11.05
N VAL A 92 15.93 15.88 -10.81
CA VAL A 92 16.53 16.82 -9.85
C VAL A 92 16.45 16.11 -8.51
N ALA A 93 17.59 15.77 -7.95
CA ALA A 93 17.64 15.20 -6.61
C ALA A 93 17.19 16.27 -5.62
N HIS A 94 16.12 16.01 -4.89
CA HIS A 94 15.59 16.89 -3.85
C HIS A 94 16.24 16.59 -2.49
N GLY A 95 17.53 16.27 -2.47
CA GLY A 95 18.27 15.85 -1.29
C GLY A 95 18.38 14.34 -1.14
N SER A 96 18.72 13.88 0.04
CA SER A 96 18.89 12.46 0.36
C SER A 96 18.25 12.09 1.71
N ILE A 97 18.04 10.82 1.90
CA ILE A 97 17.69 10.23 3.19
C ILE A 97 18.78 9.31 3.67
N VAL A 98 19.04 9.33 4.96
CA VAL A 98 19.98 8.43 5.63
C VAL A 98 19.23 7.60 6.65
N LEU A 99 19.25 6.28 6.49
CA LEU A 99 18.65 5.35 7.45
C LEU A 99 19.63 5.09 8.60
N SER A 100 19.11 4.75 9.78
CA SER A 100 19.92 4.32 10.94
C SER A 100 20.79 3.09 10.64
N THR A 101 20.45 2.31 9.61
CA THR A 101 21.27 1.19 9.11
C THR A 101 22.53 1.64 8.35
N GLY A 102 22.74 2.95 8.18
CA GLY A 102 23.85 3.54 7.41
C GLY A 102 23.62 3.61 5.91
N ARG A 103 22.44 3.23 5.42
CA ARG A 103 22.11 3.33 4.00
C ARG A 103 21.67 4.75 3.67
N GLU A 104 22.29 5.33 2.65
CA GLU A 104 21.91 6.62 2.07
C GLU A 104 21.22 6.40 0.71
N VAL A 105 20.18 7.19 0.44
CA VAL A 105 19.39 7.12 -0.81
C VAL A 105 19.02 8.52 -1.24
N GLU A 106 19.30 8.85 -2.50
CA GLU A 106 18.89 10.11 -3.11
C GLU A 106 17.39 10.14 -3.37
N LEU A 107 16.77 11.29 -3.19
CA LEU A 107 15.34 11.52 -3.44
C LEU A 107 15.09 11.95 -4.89
N ASP A 108 15.57 11.14 -5.84
CA ASP A 108 15.35 11.30 -7.28
C ASP A 108 13.97 10.80 -7.72
N ARG A 109 13.32 10.00 -6.90
CA ARG A 109 11.98 9.43 -7.08
C ARG A 109 11.37 9.08 -5.73
N SER A 110 10.11 8.67 -5.72
CA SER A 110 9.48 8.19 -4.47
C SER A 110 10.21 6.99 -3.89
N VAL A 111 10.22 6.92 -2.56
CA VAL A 111 10.86 5.86 -1.78
C VAL A 111 9.81 5.21 -0.90
N VAL A 112 9.72 3.88 -0.89
CA VAL A 112 8.85 3.14 0.03
C VAL A 112 9.72 2.30 0.95
N ILE A 113 9.56 2.50 2.25
CA ILE A 113 10.33 1.79 3.29
C ILE A 113 9.39 0.89 4.08
N GLY A 114 9.88 -0.28 4.45
CA GLY A 114 9.15 -1.25 5.26
C GLY A 114 9.86 -2.59 5.32
N ARG A 115 9.33 -3.57 6.07
CA ARG A 115 9.96 -4.89 6.18
C ARG A 115 9.89 -5.75 4.91
N ARG A 116 8.90 -5.47 4.02
CA ARG A 116 8.72 -6.11 2.70
C ARG A 116 8.01 -5.14 1.75
N PRO A 117 8.64 -4.01 1.40
CA PRO A 117 7.99 -2.94 0.68
C PRO A 117 7.55 -3.39 -0.71
N ARG A 118 6.42 -2.82 -1.16
CA ARG A 118 5.88 -3.03 -2.50
C ARG A 118 5.57 -1.68 -3.12
N ALA A 119 5.73 -1.58 -4.43
CA ALA A 119 5.27 -0.42 -5.18
C ALA A 119 3.73 -0.41 -5.19
N VAL A 120 3.12 0.52 -4.43
CA VAL A 120 1.66 0.67 -4.36
C VAL A 120 1.19 1.63 -5.43
N ARG A 121 2.02 2.60 -5.80
CA ARG A 121 1.74 3.60 -6.83
C ARG A 121 2.95 3.80 -7.73
N VAL A 122 2.68 3.99 -9.01
CA VAL A 122 3.69 4.37 -10.00
C VAL A 122 3.35 5.78 -10.44
N THR A 123 4.09 6.75 -9.96
CA THR A 123 3.89 8.16 -10.32
C THR A 123 4.67 8.46 -11.60
N GLY A 124 3.98 8.88 -12.64
CA GLY A 124 4.63 9.27 -13.90
C GLY A 124 5.36 8.13 -14.64
N GLY A 125 5.04 6.87 -14.37
CA GLY A 125 5.71 5.71 -14.99
C GLY A 125 7.05 5.33 -14.35
N ILE A 126 7.47 6.03 -13.30
CA ILE A 126 8.73 5.77 -12.57
C ILE A 126 8.43 4.89 -11.36
N LEU A 127 9.12 3.77 -11.25
CA LEU A 127 9.01 2.88 -10.09
C LEU A 127 9.70 3.52 -8.87
N PRO A 128 9.09 3.43 -7.68
CA PRO A 128 9.70 3.90 -6.45
C PRO A 128 10.93 3.08 -6.06
N HIS A 129 11.84 3.66 -5.31
CA HIS A 129 12.85 2.91 -4.58
C HIS A 129 12.18 2.10 -3.46
N LEU A 130 12.45 0.82 -3.40
CA LEU A 130 11.95 -0.07 -2.36
C LEU A 130 13.08 -0.38 -1.38
N ILE A 131 12.94 0.03 -0.14
CA ILE A 131 13.93 -0.17 0.92
C ILE A 131 13.37 -1.14 1.93
N ALA A 132 13.90 -2.36 1.94
CA ALA A 132 13.60 -3.33 2.97
C ALA A 132 14.47 -3.06 4.20
N VAL A 133 13.84 -3.05 5.37
CA VAL A 133 14.48 -2.92 6.68
C VAL A 133 14.11 -4.13 7.55
N ASP A 134 15.02 -4.52 8.42
CA ASP A 134 14.76 -5.57 9.38
C ASP A 134 13.85 -5.06 10.50
N SER A 135 12.90 -5.88 10.92
CA SER A 135 11.93 -5.56 11.97
C SER A 135 11.74 -6.81 12.83
N PRO A 136 12.64 -7.05 13.79
CA PRO A 136 12.63 -8.24 14.63
C PRO A 136 11.37 -8.34 15.50
N GLN A 137 10.86 -7.22 15.99
CA GLN A 137 9.65 -7.12 16.81
C GLN A 137 8.38 -7.01 15.95
N GLN A 138 8.54 -6.90 14.62
CA GLN A 138 7.47 -6.71 13.65
C GLN A 138 6.71 -5.38 13.81
N ASP A 139 7.33 -4.39 14.42
CA ASP A 139 6.78 -3.06 14.61
C ASP A 139 6.64 -2.31 13.29
N ILE A 140 7.53 -2.62 12.33
CA ILE A 140 7.49 -2.01 11.01
C ILE A 140 6.56 -2.79 10.08
N SER A 141 5.58 -2.13 9.49
CA SER A 141 4.66 -2.70 8.51
C SER A 141 5.37 -3.13 7.22
N ARG A 142 4.74 -3.99 6.41
CA ARG A 142 5.31 -4.46 5.12
C ARG A 142 5.70 -3.32 4.20
N SER A 143 4.80 -2.39 3.96
CA SER A 143 5.07 -1.06 3.43
C SER A 143 4.67 -0.11 4.55
N HIS A 144 5.63 0.63 5.12
CA HIS A 144 5.39 1.42 6.33
C HIS A 144 5.22 2.89 5.99
N VAL A 145 6.16 3.45 5.26
CA VAL A 145 6.16 4.86 4.90
C VAL A 145 6.49 5.04 3.43
N GLU A 146 5.87 6.03 2.81
CA GLU A 146 6.20 6.53 1.48
C GLU A 146 6.80 7.94 1.61
N ILE A 147 7.95 8.14 1.00
CA ILE A 147 8.59 9.46 0.87
C ILE A 147 8.50 9.83 -0.60
N ARG A 148 7.96 11.01 -0.90
CA ARG A 148 7.80 11.50 -2.26
C ARG A 148 8.13 12.98 -2.35
N THR A 149 8.52 13.43 -3.54
CA THR A 149 8.78 14.81 -3.84
C THR A 149 7.63 15.40 -4.66
N GLU A 150 7.16 16.57 -4.27
CA GLU A 150 6.16 17.35 -5.02
C GLU A 150 6.70 18.77 -5.25
N GLY A 151 7.17 19.05 -6.46
CA GLY A 151 7.94 20.27 -6.73
C GLY A 151 9.23 20.27 -5.89
N ASP A 152 9.47 21.35 -5.15
CA ASP A 152 10.63 21.49 -4.28
C ASP A 152 10.36 20.98 -2.84
N THR A 153 9.23 20.36 -2.60
CA THR A 153 8.81 19.91 -1.27
C THR A 153 8.92 18.39 -1.14
N VAL A 154 9.47 17.93 -0.02
CA VAL A 154 9.50 16.52 0.34
C VAL A 154 8.40 16.21 1.32
N LEU A 155 7.66 15.15 1.03
CA LEU A 155 6.50 14.70 1.79
C LEU A 155 6.72 13.28 2.32
N VAL A 156 6.28 13.04 3.53
CA VAL A 156 6.24 11.72 4.16
C VAL A 156 4.78 11.34 4.40
N VAL A 157 4.42 10.10 4.05
CA VAL A 157 3.08 9.55 4.21
C VAL A 157 3.17 8.23 4.96
N ASP A 158 2.51 8.15 6.10
CA ASP A 158 2.30 6.86 6.78
C ASP A 158 1.32 6.00 5.97
N LEU A 159 1.68 4.76 5.65
CA LEU A 159 0.90 3.87 4.81
C LEU A 159 -0.10 3.00 5.62
N ASP A 160 -0.79 3.63 6.57
CA ASP A 160 -1.76 2.97 7.46
C ASP A 160 -1.11 1.87 8.28
N THR A 161 -0.08 2.26 9.02
CA THR A 161 0.74 1.34 9.80
C THR A 161 0.10 1.04 11.17
N THR A 162 0.37 -0.16 11.71
CA THR A 162 -0.17 -0.58 13.01
C THR A 162 0.38 0.26 14.16
N ASN A 163 1.69 0.50 14.16
CA ASN A 163 2.37 1.21 15.25
C ASN A 163 2.53 2.71 14.97
N GLY A 164 2.33 3.14 13.73
CA GLY A 164 2.43 4.53 13.27
C GLY A 164 3.86 4.97 13.05
N THR A 165 3.97 6.15 12.48
CA THR A 165 5.21 6.83 12.13
C THR A 165 5.33 8.10 12.98
N VAL A 166 6.49 8.38 13.55
CA VAL A 166 6.72 9.56 14.39
C VAL A 166 7.72 10.50 13.71
N LEU A 167 7.33 11.75 13.53
CA LEU A 167 8.21 12.81 13.06
C LEU A 167 8.87 13.50 14.25
N ILE A 168 10.17 13.59 14.23
CA ILE A 168 11.01 14.26 15.22
C ILE A 168 11.70 15.43 14.53
N ARG A 169 11.41 16.63 15.00
CA ARG A 169 11.97 17.89 14.48
C ARG A 169 12.71 18.60 15.58
N GLU A 170 13.87 19.17 15.26
CA GLU A 170 14.65 19.93 16.23
C GLU A 170 13.82 21.12 16.78
N GLY A 171 13.82 21.26 18.11
CA GLY A 171 13.09 22.33 18.79
C GLY A 171 11.57 22.14 18.89
N ALA A 172 11.02 21.01 18.44
CA ALA A 172 9.61 20.67 18.53
C ALA A 172 9.39 19.32 19.23
N PRO A 173 8.23 19.11 19.87
CA PRO A 173 7.89 17.80 20.40
C PRO A 173 7.69 16.80 19.24
N PRO A 174 7.97 15.50 19.46
CA PRO A 174 7.68 14.46 18.49
C PRO A 174 6.19 14.42 18.13
N VAL A 175 5.89 14.26 16.84
CA VAL A 175 4.53 14.26 16.31
C VAL A 175 4.27 12.94 15.58
N ARG A 176 3.21 12.23 15.99
CA ARG A 176 2.76 11.04 15.26
C ARG A 176 2.02 11.48 13.99
N LEU A 177 2.41 10.91 12.85
CA LEU A 177 1.77 11.19 11.57
C LEU A 177 0.37 10.57 11.51
N HIS A 178 -0.52 11.25 10.82
CA HIS A 178 -1.83 10.68 10.51
C HIS A 178 -1.73 9.72 9.32
N PRO A 179 -2.30 8.51 9.41
CA PRO A 179 -2.27 7.55 8.32
C PRO A 179 -2.85 8.13 7.02
N GLY A 180 -2.12 7.94 5.92
CA GLY A 180 -2.51 8.41 4.60
C GLY A 180 -2.39 9.91 4.34
N GLU A 181 -2.04 10.71 5.35
CA GLU A 181 -1.91 12.17 5.22
C GLU A 181 -0.46 12.56 4.88
N PRO A 182 -0.25 13.34 3.81
CA PRO A 182 1.08 13.84 3.48
C PRO A 182 1.55 14.89 4.48
N THR A 183 2.71 14.68 5.06
CA THR A 183 3.34 15.60 6.00
C THR A 183 4.63 16.16 5.39
N ILE A 184 4.78 17.48 5.39
CA ILE A 184 5.99 18.15 4.89
C ILE A 184 7.15 17.93 5.87
N VAL A 185 8.29 17.53 5.33
CA VAL A 185 9.55 17.39 6.06
C VAL A 185 10.58 18.39 5.54
N ILE A 186 11.50 18.79 6.42
CA ILE A 186 12.57 19.73 6.14
C ILE A 186 13.93 19.11 6.47
N ASP A 187 14.99 19.80 6.10
CA ASP A 187 16.35 19.37 6.37
C ASP A 187 16.59 19.15 7.86
N GLY A 188 17.21 18.03 8.21
CA GLY A 188 17.46 17.63 9.60
C GLY A 188 16.30 16.93 10.30
N ASP A 189 15.10 16.87 9.71
CA ASP A 189 13.99 16.09 10.28
C ASP A 189 14.34 14.59 10.35
N ILE A 190 13.83 13.94 11.38
CA ILE A 190 13.99 12.50 11.58
C ILE A 190 12.60 11.86 11.65
N VAL A 191 12.42 10.77 10.92
CA VAL A 191 11.21 9.95 10.97
C VAL A 191 11.55 8.62 11.60
N ASP A 192 10.88 8.29 12.70
CA ASP A 192 11.00 7.03 13.43
C ASP A 192 9.90 6.06 13.00
N LEU A 193 10.31 4.85 12.60
CA LEU A 193 9.43 3.78 12.13
C LEU A 193 9.21 2.67 13.17
N GLY A 194 9.90 2.74 14.31
CA GLY A 194 10.00 1.65 15.28
C GLY A 194 11.18 0.71 15.01
N ASP A 195 11.36 -0.29 15.88
CA ASP A 195 12.48 -1.27 15.80
C ASP A 195 13.86 -0.60 15.63
N ASP A 196 14.07 0.58 16.25
CA ASP A 196 15.29 1.40 16.14
C ASP A 196 15.63 1.86 14.71
N ILE A 197 14.67 1.79 13.79
CA ILE A 197 14.83 2.26 12.42
C ILE A 197 14.35 3.71 12.30
N THR A 198 15.31 4.59 12.05
CA THR A 198 15.04 6.00 11.78
C THR A 198 15.52 6.41 10.38
N VAL A 199 14.89 7.44 9.84
CA VAL A 199 15.22 8.05 8.55
C VAL A 199 15.49 9.53 8.78
N THR A 200 16.70 9.97 8.48
CA THR A 200 17.11 11.39 8.58
C THR A 200 17.12 12.01 7.19
N PHE A 201 16.54 13.20 7.06
CA PHE A 201 16.49 13.96 5.80
C PHE A 201 17.68 14.91 5.71
N ARG A 202 18.29 14.99 4.52
CA ARG A 202 19.46 15.84 4.26
C ARG A 202 19.37 16.54 2.91
N GLY A 203 19.76 17.83 2.90
CA GLY A 203 19.83 18.62 1.66
C GLY A 203 18.47 18.85 1.02
N ILE A 204 17.40 18.83 1.81
CA ILE A 204 16.04 19.16 1.37
C ILE A 204 15.68 20.56 1.84
N GLY A 205 15.05 21.37 0.96
CA GLY A 205 14.66 22.75 1.31
C GLY A 205 14.42 23.59 0.10
#